data_281f3b8638cda657ef97bac2e240ae9e
#
_entry.id   281f3b8638cda657ef97bac2e240ae9e
#
_cell.length_a   1.000
_cell.length_b   1.000
_cell.length_c   1.000
_cell.angle_alpha   90.00
_cell.angle_beta   90.00
_cell.angle_gamma   90.00
#
_symmetry.space_group_name_H-M   'P 1'
#
loop_
_entity.id
_entity.type
_entity.pdbx_description
1 polymer ?
#
loop_
_entity_poly.entity_id
_entity_poly.type
_entity_poly.pdbx_seq_one_letter_code
_entity_poly.pdbx_strand_id
1 'polypeptide(L)'
;MGTVYKVEVEKAEQETDLYYTIYGDLIKAVDNAKDDVDRPISVPEKVADLMELTFQGAELLDIENTTFGVQLAILDGKTLKIVELTQIYTWKSTTWKVSEQEVPTVIMDAFKASEYGNDQVKSIYMFTDANGAFHKFNVIHNGQAVTVEFDVFGNIVTNK
;
A
#
# COMPACT_ATOMS: atom_id res chain seq x y z
N MET A 1 18.76 -4.26 -0.54
CA MET A 1 17.80 -3.22 -0.07
C MET A 1 17.79 -2.08 -1.07
N GLY A 2 16.61 -1.60 -1.40
CA GLY A 2 16.45 -0.44 -2.28
C GLY A 2 16.77 0.88 -1.58
N THR A 3 16.92 1.95 -2.37
CA THR A 3 17.22 3.30 -1.87
C THR A 3 15.95 3.97 -1.34
N VAL A 4 16.06 4.54 -0.16
CA VAL A 4 14.98 5.29 0.52
C VAL A 4 15.49 6.68 0.86
N TYR A 5 14.67 7.71 0.64
CA TYR A 5 14.94 9.08 1.08
C TYR A 5 14.27 9.34 2.42
N LYS A 6 15.04 9.85 3.37
CA LYS A 6 14.56 10.32 4.67
C LYS A 6 14.45 11.85 4.65
N VAL A 7 13.32 12.38 5.09
CA VAL A 7 13.08 13.81 5.31
C VAL A 7 12.69 14.02 6.75
N GLU A 8 13.47 14.81 7.48
CA GLU A 8 13.18 15.21 8.87
C GLU A 8 12.33 16.47 8.87
N VAL A 9 11.21 16.43 9.55
CA VAL A 9 10.29 17.57 9.72
C VAL A 9 10.13 17.87 11.19
N GLU A 10 10.47 19.09 11.59
CA GLU A 10 10.28 19.58 12.96
C GLU A 10 9.12 20.59 13.01
N LYS A 11 8.15 20.36 13.90
CA LYS A 11 7.05 21.27 14.17
C LYS A 11 6.73 21.31 15.65
N ALA A 12 6.83 22.48 16.25
CA ALA A 12 6.49 22.72 17.66
C ALA A 12 7.14 21.72 18.63
N GLU A 13 8.46 21.53 18.53
CA GLU A 13 9.27 20.59 19.32
C GLU A 13 8.98 19.10 19.07
N GLN A 14 8.16 18.77 18.08
CA GLN A 14 7.91 17.41 17.63
C GLN A 14 8.68 17.18 16.32
N GLU A 15 9.50 16.13 16.29
CA GLU A 15 10.23 15.68 15.12
C GLU A 15 9.50 14.49 14.49
N THR A 16 9.36 14.51 13.17
CA THR A 16 8.78 13.41 12.39
C THR A 16 9.71 13.08 11.22
N ASP A 17 10.12 11.85 11.11
CA ASP A 17 10.87 11.33 9.98
C ASP A 17 9.92 10.76 8.93
N LEU A 18 10.03 11.28 7.71
CA LEU A 18 9.27 10.83 6.55
C LEU A 18 10.18 10.06 5.61
N TYR A 19 9.79 8.85 5.26
CA TYR A 19 10.54 7.97 4.37
C TYR A 19 9.83 7.84 3.03
N TYR A 20 10.55 8.14 1.94
CA TYR A 20 10.01 8.15 0.58
C TYR A 20 10.77 7.22 -0.34
N THR A 21 10.07 6.69 -1.36
CA THR A 21 10.71 6.05 -2.51
C THR A 21 11.48 7.07 -3.33
N ILE A 22 12.37 6.61 -4.22
CA ILE A 22 13.06 7.47 -5.19
C ILE A 22 12.10 8.15 -6.17
N TYR A 23 10.84 7.74 -6.23
CA TYR A 23 9.78 8.34 -7.06
C TYR A 23 8.84 9.26 -6.29
N GLY A 24 9.10 9.47 -4.98
CA GLY A 24 8.36 10.41 -4.14
C GLY A 24 7.12 9.84 -3.45
N ASP A 25 6.91 8.52 -3.48
CA ASP A 25 5.82 7.89 -2.72
C ASP A 25 6.21 7.77 -1.26
N LEU A 26 5.33 8.19 -0.35
CA LEU A 26 5.53 8.05 1.08
C LEU A 26 5.45 6.56 1.50
N ILE A 27 6.51 6.05 2.11
CA ILE A 27 6.59 4.69 2.64
C ILE A 27 6.02 4.65 4.05
N LYS A 28 6.56 5.50 4.94
CA LYS A 28 6.14 5.61 6.35
C LYS A 28 6.48 6.98 6.94
N ALA A 29 5.83 7.30 8.05
CA ALA A 29 6.16 8.42 8.92
C ALA A 29 6.44 7.90 10.34
N VAL A 30 7.51 8.38 10.97
CA VAL A 30 7.91 7.98 12.33
C VAL A 30 7.98 9.23 13.19
N ASP A 31 7.09 9.34 14.17
CA ASP A 31 7.06 10.46 15.10
C ASP A 31 8.05 10.24 16.26
N ASN A 32 8.64 11.35 16.74
CA ASN A 32 9.61 11.38 17.84
C ASN A 32 10.87 10.55 17.58
N ALA A 33 11.39 10.64 16.36
CA ALA A 33 12.53 9.86 15.88
C ALA A 33 13.90 10.19 16.53
N LYS A 34 13.93 10.94 17.64
CA LYS A 34 15.17 11.39 18.33
C LYS A 34 16.19 10.29 18.67
N ASP A 35 15.72 9.03 18.68
CA ASP A 35 16.55 7.85 18.97
C ASP A 35 16.59 6.85 17.81
N ASP A 36 16.07 7.22 16.63
CA ASP A 36 16.12 6.34 15.46
C ASP A 36 17.53 6.32 14.89
N VAL A 37 18.32 5.43 15.48
CA VAL A 37 19.61 5.07 14.88
C VAL A 37 19.27 4.29 13.61
N ASP A 38 19.72 4.78 12.46
CA ASP A 38 19.65 4.07 11.18
C ASP A 38 20.25 2.67 11.33
N ARG A 39 19.44 1.73 11.79
CA ARG A 39 19.85 0.34 11.93
C ARG A 39 19.69 -0.34 10.58
N PRO A 40 20.71 -1.05 10.10
CA PRO A 40 20.53 -1.87 8.91
C PRO A 40 19.40 -2.86 9.17
N ILE A 41 18.43 -2.89 8.25
CA ILE A 41 17.31 -3.82 8.33
C ILE A 41 17.86 -5.23 8.14
N SER A 42 17.64 -6.10 9.13
CA SER A 42 17.91 -7.53 8.98
C SER A 42 16.76 -8.17 8.19
N VAL A 43 17.07 -8.74 7.02
CA VAL A 43 16.10 -9.42 6.17
C VAL A 43 15.99 -10.87 6.62
N PRO A 44 14.85 -11.33 7.15
CA PRO A 44 14.64 -12.74 7.45
C PRO A 44 14.76 -13.61 6.19
N GLU A 45 15.32 -14.81 6.29
CA GLU A 45 15.50 -15.74 5.17
C GLU A 45 14.17 -15.98 4.40
N LYS A 46 13.08 -16.21 5.11
CA LYS A 46 11.74 -16.40 4.50
C LYS A 46 11.25 -15.20 3.70
N VAL A 47 11.64 -13.98 4.11
CA VAL A 47 11.31 -12.76 3.35
C VAL A 47 12.17 -12.69 2.10
N ALA A 48 13.45 -13.03 2.19
CA ALA A 48 14.34 -13.09 1.02
C ALA A 48 13.83 -14.12 0.00
N ASP A 49 13.42 -15.31 0.45
CA ASP A 49 12.83 -16.35 -0.40
C ASP A 49 11.52 -15.88 -1.06
N LEU A 50 10.66 -15.21 -0.30
CA LEU A 50 9.40 -14.65 -0.84
C LEU A 50 9.67 -13.60 -1.92
N MET A 51 10.65 -12.72 -1.71
CA MET A 51 11.04 -11.72 -2.70
C MET A 51 11.55 -12.37 -3.98
N GLU A 52 12.41 -13.38 -3.85
CA GLU A 52 12.96 -14.08 -5.00
C GLU A 52 11.91 -14.88 -5.79
N LEU A 53 11.00 -15.55 -5.11
CA LEU A 53 10.03 -16.45 -5.72
C LEU A 53 8.77 -15.72 -6.23
N THR A 54 8.30 -14.72 -5.51
CA THR A 54 6.99 -14.08 -5.77
C THR A 54 7.11 -12.67 -6.33
N PHE A 55 8.11 -11.90 -5.89
CA PHE A 55 8.29 -10.50 -6.27
C PHE A 55 9.62 -10.29 -7.04
N GLN A 56 9.87 -11.14 -8.02
CA GLN A 56 11.11 -11.09 -8.81
C GLN A 56 11.33 -9.71 -9.44
N GLY A 57 12.53 -9.16 -9.20
CA GLY A 57 12.91 -7.84 -9.72
C GLY A 57 12.41 -6.65 -8.90
N ALA A 58 11.56 -6.87 -7.89
CA ALA A 58 11.19 -5.83 -6.95
C ALA A 58 12.29 -5.62 -5.90
N GLU A 59 12.43 -4.38 -5.44
CA GLU A 59 13.36 -4.00 -4.38
C GLU A 59 12.65 -3.94 -3.03
N LEU A 60 13.20 -4.59 -2.01
CA LEU A 60 12.71 -4.46 -0.64
C LEU A 60 13.17 -3.13 -0.06
N LEU A 61 12.24 -2.29 0.37
CA LEU A 61 12.52 -0.96 0.93
C LEU A 61 12.44 -0.93 2.45
N ASP A 62 11.48 -1.64 3.04
CA ASP A 62 11.24 -1.64 4.48
C ASP A 62 10.59 -2.94 4.96
N ILE A 63 10.84 -3.28 6.23
CA ILE A 63 10.20 -4.39 6.94
C ILE A 63 9.75 -3.86 8.29
N GLU A 64 8.47 -3.98 8.59
CA GLU A 64 7.90 -3.55 9.86
C GLU A 64 7.11 -4.67 10.51
N ASN A 65 7.35 -4.88 11.81
CA ASN A 65 6.51 -5.76 12.62
C ASN A 65 5.25 -5.00 13.03
N THR A 66 4.11 -5.57 12.73
CA THR A 66 2.79 -5.04 13.11
C THR A 66 2.16 -5.92 14.18
N THR A 67 1.07 -5.47 14.78
CA THR A 67 0.30 -6.26 15.75
C THR A 67 -0.20 -7.59 15.16
N PHE A 68 -0.43 -7.65 13.86
CA PHE A 68 -1.06 -8.80 13.18
C PHE A 68 -0.12 -9.55 12.24
N GLY A 69 1.15 -9.20 12.18
CA GLY A 69 2.11 -9.84 11.31
C GLY A 69 3.29 -8.97 10.94
N VAL A 70 3.71 -9.06 9.69
CA VAL A 70 4.84 -8.29 9.14
C VAL A 70 4.37 -7.56 7.89
N GLN A 71 4.71 -6.30 7.79
CA GLN A 71 4.47 -5.48 6.61
C GLN A 71 5.78 -5.25 5.87
N LEU A 72 5.77 -5.47 4.56
CA LEU A 72 6.88 -5.12 3.67
C LEU A 72 6.47 -3.94 2.79
N ALA A 73 7.37 -2.98 2.62
CA ALA A 73 7.31 -2.02 1.53
C ALA A 73 8.27 -2.45 0.43
N ILE A 74 7.77 -2.67 -0.77
CA ILE A 74 8.56 -3.07 -1.93
C ILE A 74 8.36 -2.10 -3.09
N LEU A 75 9.40 -1.92 -3.90
CA LEU A 75 9.35 -1.16 -5.13
C LEU A 75 9.39 -2.13 -6.31
N ASP A 76 8.25 -2.28 -7.00
CA ASP A 76 8.11 -3.10 -8.19
C ASP A 76 8.08 -2.18 -9.42
N GLY A 77 9.20 -2.13 -10.13
CA GLY A 77 9.41 -1.10 -11.15
C GLY A 77 9.42 0.31 -10.52
N LYS A 78 8.35 1.08 -10.76
CA LYS A 78 8.13 2.42 -10.17
C LYS A 78 7.01 2.43 -9.13
N THR A 79 6.38 1.29 -8.88
CA THR A 79 5.19 1.20 -8.04
C THR A 79 5.57 0.75 -6.63
N LEU A 80 5.24 1.57 -5.65
CA LEU A 80 5.29 1.18 -4.23
C LEU A 80 4.15 0.21 -3.95
N LYS A 81 4.49 -0.98 -3.48
CA LYS A 81 3.53 -2.00 -3.03
C LYS A 81 3.75 -2.30 -1.56
N ILE A 82 2.65 -2.43 -0.84
CA ILE A 82 2.64 -2.85 0.56
C ILE A 82 2.18 -4.30 0.60
N VAL A 83 3.02 -5.15 1.16
CA VAL A 83 2.78 -6.59 1.29
C VAL A 83 2.56 -6.93 2.75
N GLU A 84 1.41 -7.50 3.06
CA GLU A 84 1.09 -7.99 4.39
C GLU A 84 1.39 -9.48 4.50
N LEU A 85 2.11 -9.85 5.54
CA LEU A 85 2.45 -11.23 5.87
C LEU A 85 1.90 -11.59 7.25
N THR A 86 1.72 -12.89 7.50
CA THR A 86 1.51 -13.40 8.85
C THR A 86 2.80 -13.26 9.68
N GLN A 87 2.72 -13.50 11.00
CA GLN A 87 3.88 -13.53 11.89
C GLN A 87 4.93 -14.60 11.52
N ILE A 88 4.54 -15.60 10.73
CA ILE A 88 5.42 -16.65 10.22
C ILE A 88 5.84 -16.44 8.75
N TYR A 89 5.63 -15.20 8.25
CA TYR A 89 5.99 -14.74 6.89
C TYR A 89 5.21 -15.40 5.76
N THR A 90 3.98 -15.86 6.00
CA THR A 90 3.07 -16.31 4.95
C THR A 90 2.35 -15.10 4.35
N TRP A 91 2.28 -15.01 3.02
CA TRP A 91 1.59 -13.93 2.32
C TRP A 91 0.09 -13.87 2.68
N LYS A 92 -0.41 -12.67 2.93
CA LYS A 92 -1.82 -12.38 3.21
C LYS A 92 -2.44 -11.53 2.11
N SER A 93 -1.78 -10.41 1.79
CA SER A 93 -2.29 -9.46 0.80
C SER A 93 -1.18 -8.60 0.22
N THR A 94 -1.48 -7.97 -0.91
CA THR A 94 -0.63 -6.92 -1.50
C THR A 94 -1.52 -5.77 -1.94
N THR A 95 -1.13 -4.54 -1.62
CA THR A 95 -1.86 -3.32 -1.95
C THR A 95 -0.96 -2.32 -2.63
N TRP A 96 -1.45 -1.66 -3.69
CA TRP A 96 -0.76 -0.54 -4.33
C TRP A 96 -1.73 0.47 -4.91
N LYS A 97 -1.29 1.72 -4.99
CA LYS A 97 -2.06 2.81 -5.59
C LYS A 97 -2.05 2.71 -7.11
N VAL A 98 -3.20 2.95 -7.74
CA VAL A 98 -3.35 3.02 -9.19
C VAL A 98 -3.99 4.34 -9.59
N SER A 99 -3.73 4.78 -10.83
CA SER A 99 -4.43 5.91 -11.45
C SER A 99 -5.74 5.45 -12.07
N GLU A 100 -6.63 6.38 -12.37
CA GLU A 100 -7.89 6.06 -13.08
C GLU A 100 -7.64 5.40 -14.44
N GLN A 101 -6.55 5.76 -15.13
CA GLN A 101 -6.18 5.20 -16.43
C GLN A 101 -5.73 3.73 -16.35
N GLU A 102 -5.27 3.29 -15.19
CA GLU A 102 -4.85 1.91 -14.93
C GLU A 102 -6.01 1.00 -14.54
N VAL A 103 -7.18 1.59 -14.19
CA VAL A 103 -8.37 0.81 -13.84
C VAL A 103 -9.03 0.27 -15.10
N PRO A 104 -9.32 -1.05 -15.20
CA PRO A 104 -10.03 -1.62 -16.34
C PRO A 104 -11.38 -0.94 -16.61
N THR A 105 -11.73 -0.78 -17.89
CA THR A 105 -12.96 -0.08 -18.32
C THR A 105 -14.21 -0.68 -17.67
N VAL A 106 -14.31 -1.99 -17.56
CA VAL A 106 -15.45 -2.67 -16.93
C VAL A 106 -15.67 -2.20 -15.48
N ILE A 107 -14.60 -1.95 -14.74
CA ILE A 107 -14.67 -1.49 -13.34
C ILE A 107 -14.98 0.00 -13.29
N MET A 108 -14.35 0.82 -14.16
CA MET A 108 -14.66 2.25 -14.25
C MET A 108 -16.12 2.49 -14.66
N ASP A 109 -16.66 1.71 -15.58
CA ASP A 109 -18.06 1.81 -16.01
C ASP A 109 -18.99 1.39 -14.86
N ALA A 110 -18.67 0.33 -14.14
CA ALA A 110 -19.42 -0.10 -12.97
C ALA A 110 -19.40 0.96 -11.85
N PHE A 111 -18.23 1.58 -11.59
CA PHE A 111 -18.12 2.69 -10.64
C PHE A 111 -19.01 3.86 -11.05
N LYS A 112 -18.94 4.33 -12.29
CA LYS A 112 -19.74 5.44 -12.82
C LYS A 112 -21.24 5.16 -12.80
N ALA A 113 -21.64 3.89 -12.96
CA ALA A 113 -23.05 3.46 -12.90
C ALA A 113 -23.56 3.26 -11.47
N SER A 114 -22.70 3.22 -10.47
CA SER A 114 -23.06 3.06 -9.07
C SER A 114 -23.57 4.37 -8.44
N GLU A 115 -24.11 4.28 -7.22
CA GLU A 115 -24.48 5.45 -6.43
C GLU A 115 -23.30 6.40 -6.12
N TYR A 116 -22.07 5.91 -6.21
CA TYR A 116 -20.82 6.65 -5.97
C TYR A 116 -20.24 7.30 -7.25
N GLY A 117 -20.83 7.07 -8.41
CA GLY A 117 -20.27 7.45 -9.72
C GLY A 117 -20.06 8.95 -9.93
N ASN A 118 -20.76 9.80 -9.17
CA ASN A 118 -20.62 11.25 -9.19
C ASN A 118 -19.80 11.80 -8.02
N ASP A 119 -19.28 10.92 -7.14
CA ASP A 119 -18.54 11.35 -5.97
C ASP A 119 -17.08 11.71 -6.31
N GLN A 120 -16.49 12.52 -5.44
CA GLN A 120 -15.07 12.85 -5.56
C GLN A 120 -14.21 11.63 -5.20
N VAL A 121 -13.49 11.10 -6.19
CA VAL A 121 -12.48 10.07 -5.98
C VAL A 121 -11.22 10.70 -5.38
N LYS A 122 -10.81 10.24 -4.21
CA LYS A 122 -9.57 10.67 -3.54
C LYS A 122 -8.37 9.83 -3.93
N SER A 123 -8.58 8.52 -4.04
CA SER A 123 -7.56 7.56 -4.43
C SER A 123 -8.19 6.24 -4.85
N ILE A 124 -7.46 5.49 -5.64
CA ILE A 124 -7.83 4.14 -6.04
C ILE A 124 -6.65 3.22 -5.71
N TYR A 125 -6.95 2.09 -5.09
CA TYR A 125 -5.98 1.06 -4.77
C TYR A 125 -6.35 -0.27 -5.39
N MET A 126 -5.36 -0.96 -5.90
CA MET A 126 -5.44 -2.38 -6.19
C MET A 126 -5.14 -3.15 -4.92
N PHE A 127 -5.96 -4.15 -4.60
CA PHE A 127 -5.79 -5.05 -3.46
C PHE A 127 -5.90 -6.49 -3.94
N THR A 128 -4.95 -7.32 -3.53
CA THR A 128 -4.96 -8.76 -3.85
C THR A 128 -4.78 -9.57 -2.57
N ASP A 129 -5.57 -10.62 -2.43
CA ASP A 129 -5.47 -11.61 -1.36
C ASP A 129 -5.82 -13.02 -1.88
N ALA A 130 -5.99 -13.98 -0.97
CA ALA A 130 -6.36 -15.36 -1.32
C ALA A 130 -7.73 -15.47 -2.01
N ASN A 131 -8.61 -14.45 -1.87
CA ASN A 131 -9.95 -14.43 -2.47
C ASN A 131 -9.95 -13.81 -3.88
N GLY A 132 -8.88 -13.15 -4.28
CA GLY A 132 -8.74 -12.56 -5.60
C GLY A 132 -8.18 -11.16 -5.61
N ALA A 133 -8.52 -10.41 -6.67
CA ALA A 133 -8.07 -9.06 -6.93
C ALA A 133 -9.26 -8.08 -6.91
N PHE A 134 -9.09 -6.95 -6.25
CA PHE A 134 -10.13 -5.96 -6.01
C PHE A 134 -9.61 -4.55 -6.25
N HIS A 135 -10.47 -3.66 -6.76
CA HIS A 135 -10.20 -2.23 -6.84
C HIS A 135 -10.96 -1.52 -5.73
N LYS A 136 -10.24 -0.77 -4.90
CA LYS A 136 -10.79 0.00 -3.77
C LYS A 136 -10.80 1.48 -4.13
N PHE A 137 -11.98 2.06 -4.28
CA PHE A 137 -12.17 3.48 -4.53
C PHE A 137 -12.44 4.18 -3.20
N ASN A 138 -11.56 5.08 -2.82
CA ASN A 138 -11.79 5.97 -1.69
C ASN A 138 -12.45 7.25 -2.21
N VAL A 139 -13.68 7.47 -1.82
CA VAL A 139 -14.53 8.57 -2.30
C VAL A 139 -15.08 9.41 -1.15
N ILE A 140 -15.54 10.61 -1.45
CA ILE A 140 -16.33 11.42 -0.52
C ILE A 140 -17.80 11.32 -0.94
N HIS A 141 -18.57 10.54 -0.20
CA HIS A 141 -20.00 10.35 -0.41
C HIS A 141 -20.79 11.09 0.67
N ASN A 142 -21.66 12.03 0.27
CA ASN A 142 -22.45 12.86 1.20
C ASN A 142 -21.60 13.53 2.30
N GLY A 143 -20.38 13.98 1.96
CA GLY A 143 -19.44 14.62 2.90
C GLY A 143 -18.67 13.67 3.80
N GLN A 144 -18.83 12.36 3.64
CA GLN A 144 -18.13 11.34 4.40
C GLN A 144 -17.16 10.54 3.53
N ALA A 145 -16.01 10.15 4.11
CA ALA A 145 -15.06 9.26 3.45
C ALA A 145 -15.61 7.83 3.44
N VAL A 146 -15.74 7.25 2.24
CA VAL A 146 -16.24 5.88 2.02
C VAL A 146 -15.26 5.14 1.13
N THR A 147 -15.04 3.86 1.40
CA THR A 147 -14.31 2.96 0.50
C THR A 147 -15.29 2.01 -0.17
N VAL A 148 -15.30 2.03 -1.50
CA VAL A 148 -16.13 1.13 -2.33
C VAL A 148 -15.18 0.14 -3.01
N GLU A 149 -15.50 -1.14 -2.90
CA GLU A 149 -14.65 -2.21 -3.41
C GLU A 149 -15.35 -2.94 -4.56
N PHE A 150 -14.62 -3.11 -5.68
CA PHE A 150 -15.11 -3.82 -6.87
C PHE A 150 -14.25 -5.04 -7.14
N ASP A 151 -14.88 -6.17 -7.46
CA ASP A 151 -14.20 -7.34 -7.98
C ASP A 151 -13.75 -7.13 -9.44
N VAL A 152 -13.05 -8.10 -10.02
CA VAL A 152 -12.55 -8.03 -11.40
C VAL A 152 -13.65 -7.99 -12.47
N PHE A 153 -14.89 -8.30 -12.12
CA PHE A 153 -16.06 -8.26 -13.00
C PHE A 153 -16.86 -6.96 -12.88
N GLY A 154 -16.47 -6.07 -11.96
CA GLY A 154 -17.18 -4.82 -11.69
C GLY A 154 -18.35 -4.95 -10.69
N ASN A 155 -18.44 -6.06 -9.95
CA ASN A 155 -19.43 -6.17 -8.90
C ASN A 155 -18.92 -5.51 -7.63
N ILE A 156 -19.82 -4.78 -6.93
CA ILE A 156 -19.50 -4.22 -5.62
C ILE A 156 -19.40 -5.36 -4.60
N VAL A 157 -18.26 -5.41 -3.91
CA VAL A 157 -18.04 -6.34 -2.80
C VAL A 157 -18.59 -5.71 -1.54
N THR A 158 -19.73 -6.23 -1.09
CA THR A 158 -20.30 -5.82 0.20
C THR A 158 -19.59 -6.57 1.32
N ASN A 159 -18.86 -5.86 2.15
CA ASN A 159 -18.39 -6.40 3.42
C ASN A 159 -19.60 -6.70 4.30
N LYS A 160 -19.88 -7.96 4.49
CA LYS A 160 -20.83 -8.40 5.49
C LYS A 160 -20.19 -8.42 6.87
#